data_121b346c15e34894bbbd27b259e34c67
#
_entry.id   121b346c15e34894bbbd27b259e34c67
#
_cell.length_a   1.000
_cell.length_b   1.000
_cell.length_c   1.000
_cell.angle_alpha   90.00
_cell.angle_beta   90.00
_cell.angle_gamma   90.00
#
_symmetry.space_group_name_H-M   'P 1'
#
loop_
_entity.id
_entity.type
_entity.pdbx_description
1 polymer ?
#
loop_
_entity_poly.entity_id
_entity_poly.type
_entity_poly.pdbx_seq_one_letter_code
_entity_poly.pdbx_strand_id
1 'polypeptide(L)'
;IMIVPSITFGNVIDKLNETGKFTKLNETLMKSGLKENLEGKGPFTVFAPLDDAFAAISAQTYYGLLREDNKDKLVNILGRHVFSKKITSSDIDSEIKLKAINGEEVTIKKVNGIVYINEAEVVTADIEVSNGVIHFINRVLQPLN
;
A
#
# COMPACT_ATOMS: atom_id res chain seq x y z
N ILE A 1 16.25 15.92 28.62
CA ILE A 1 16.12 15.51 28.15
C ILE A 1 15.43 15.18 27.37
N MET A 2 15.18 15.03 26.81
CA MET A 2 14.58 14.65 26.17
C MET A 2 14.28 14.10 25.41
N ILE A 3 14.02 13.67 24.89
CA ILE A 3 13.80 13.01 24.26
C ILE A 3 13.13 12.81 23.43
N VAL A 4 12.81 12.57 22.79
CA VAL A 4 12.19 12.22 22.06
C VAL A 4 11.79 11.79 21.33
N PRO A 5 11.39 11.49 21.05
CA PRO A 5 11.03 10.88 20.38
C PRO A 5 10.54 10.72 19.44
N SER A 6 10.60 10.50 18.97
CA SER A 6 10.26 10.25 18.04
C SER A 6 9.44 9.86 17.61
N ILE A 7 9.12 9.60 17.53
CA ILE A 7 8.50 9.16 17.34
C ILE A 7 7.61 9.02 16.81
N THR A 8 7.10 9.01 16.46
CA THR A 8 6.31 8.86 16.11
C THR A 8 5.76 8.94 15.41
N PHE A 9 5.27 8.68 15.34
CA PHE A 9 4.92 8.45 14.35
C PHE A 9 3.62 8.25 14.19
N GLY A 10 2.87 8.68 13.46
CA GLY A 10 1.57 8.43 13.11
C GLY A 10 1.40 7.03 12.57
N ASN A 11 0.16 6.69 12.25
CA ASN A 11 -0.18 5.41 11.65
C ASN A 11 0.09 5.45 10.14
N VAL A 12 -0.35 4.41 9.43
CA VAL A 12 -0.18 4.32 7.98
C VAL A 12 -0.73 5.57 7.29
N ILE A 13 -1.93 5.99 7.64
CA ILE A 13 -2.59 7.11 6.98
C ILE A 13 -1.83 8.41 7.23
N ASP A 14 -1.38 8.62 8.46
CA ASP A 14 -0.62 9.83 8.79
C ASP A 14 0.64 9.93 7.95
N LYS A 15 1.32 8.80 7.77
CA LYS A 15 2.56 8.80 7.01
C LYS A 15 2.30 9.06 5.53
N LEU A 16 1.25 8.46 4.98
CA LEU A 16 0.93 8.69 3.58
C LEU A 16 0.59 10.16 3.32
N ASN A 17 -0.08 10.82 4.27
CA ASN A 17 -0.39 12.23 4.14
C ASN A 17 0.86 13.08 4.25
N GLU A 18 1.74 12.71 5.15
CA GLU A 18 2.95 13.50 5.43
C GLU A 18 3.88 13.60 4.23
N THR A 19 3.99 12.54 3.45
CA THR A 19 4.96 12.51 2.35
C THR A 19 4.57 13.37 1.17
N GLY A 20 3.27 13.63 0.99
CA GLY A 20 2.79 14.39 -0.17
C GLY A 20 2.88 13.65 -1.50
N LYS A 21 3.23 12.36 -1.47
CA LYS A 21 3.44 11.57 -2.70
C LYS A 21 2.31 10.61 -3.00
N PHE A 22 1.26 10.61 -2.18
CA PHE A 22 0.17 9.64 -2.28
C PHE A 22 -1.19 10.29 -2.37
N THR A 23 -1.29 11.39 -3.11
CA THR A 23 -2.55 12.09 -3.26
C THR A 23 -3.63 11.20 -3.84
N LYS A 24 -3.28 10.44 -4.87
CA LYS A 24 -4.24 9.55 -5.52
C LYS A 24 -4.59 8.37 -4.63
N LEU A 25 -3.60 7.79 -3.96
CA LEU A 25 -3.87 6.69 -3.07
C LEU A 25 -4.76 7.13 -1.91
N ASN A 26 -4.50 8.28 -1.33
CA ASN A 26 -5.33 8.79 -0.23
C ASN A 26 -6.77 9.02 -0.69
N GLU A 27 -6.96 9.52 -1.90
CA GLU A 27 -8.30 9.72 -2.44
C GLU A 27 -9.03 8.38 -2.58
N THR A 28 -8.34 7.35 -3.10
CA THR A 28 -8.96 6.05 -3.28
C THR A 28 -9.22 5.37 -1.94
N LEU A 29 -8.33 5.55 -0.97
CA LEU A 29 -8.55 4.97 0.36
C LEU A 29 -9.77 5.58 1.03
N MET A 30 -9.95 6.89 0.87
CA MET A 30 -11.09 7.56 1.43
C MET A 30 -12.38 7.11 0.75
N LYS A 31 -12.39 7.04 -0.56
CA LYS A 31 -13.58 6.66 -1.31
C LYS A 31 -13.97 5.20 -1.07
N SER A 32 -13.00 4.33 -0.82
CA SER A 32 -13.28 2.92 -0.60
C SER A 32 -13.71 2.62 0.83
N GLY A 33 -13.42 3.51 1.77
CA GLY A 33 -13.68 3.26 3.18
C GLY A 33 -12.55 2.51 3.87
N LEU A 34 -11.50 2.14 3.16
CA LEU A 34 -10.38 1.42 3.76
C LEU A 34 -9.53 2.30 4.66
N LYS A 35 -9.63 3.61 4.53
CA LYS A 35 -8.87 4.53 5.36
C LYS A 35 -9.10 4.22 6.84
N GLU A 36 -10.34 4.01 7.22
CA GLU A 36 -10.67 3.75 8.63
C GLU A 36 -10.08 2.43 9.10
N ASN A 37 -10.04 1.42 8.23
CA ASN A 37 -9.44 0.15 8.59
C ASN A 37 -7.95 0.32 8.83
N LEU A 38 -7.28 1.12 8.02
CA LEU A 38 -5.84 1.31 8.15
C LEU A 38 -5.46 2.22 9.31
N GLU A 39 -6.43 2.89 9.91
CA GLU A 39 -6.19 3.67 11.12
C GLU A 39 -6.29 2.80 12.37
N GLY A 40 -6.66 1.53 12.23
CA GLY A 40 -6.82 0.63 13.34
C GLY A 40 -5.50 0.08 13.85
N LYS A 41 -5.60 -0.96 14.67
CA LYS A 41 -4.43 -1.43 15.39
C LYS A 41 -3.39 -2.14 14.56
N GLY A 42 -3.75 -2.79 13.56
CA GLY A 42 -2.77 -3.56 12.78
C GLY A 42 -2.33 -4.81 13.48
N PRO A 43 -1.16 -5.36 13.13
CA PRO A 43 -0.19 -4.75 12.20
C PRO A 43 -0.65 -4.83 10.76
N PHE A 44 -0.25 -3.85 9.99
CA PHE A 44 -0.53 -3.83 8.55
C PHE A 44 0.76 -3.67 7.76
N THR A 45 0.81 -4.26 6.59
CA THR A 45 1.82 -3.92 5.61
C THR A 45 1.09 -3.35 4.41
N VAL A 46 1.47 -2.16 3.98
CA VAL A 46 0.83 -1.51 2.85
C VAL A 46 1.88 -1.28 1.78
N PHE A 47 1.62 -1.83 0.60
CA PHE A 47 2.45 -1.54 -0.56
C PHE A 47 1.78 -0.36 -1.26
N ALA A 48 2.28 0.83 -1.00
CA ALA A 48 1.61 2.07 -1.37
C ALA A 48 2.07 2.55 -2.74
N PRO A 49 1.17 2.54 -3.75
CA PRO A 49 1.57 3.06 -5.07
C PRO A 49 1.68 4.57 -5.03
N LEU A 50 2.81 5.06 -5.51
CA LEU A 50 3.06 6.49 -5.58
C LEU A 50 2.12 7.14 -6.61
N ASP A 51 1.98 8.47 -6.54
CA ASP A 51 1.21 9.18 -7.56
C ASP A 51 1.70 8.85 -8.97
N ASP A 52 3.01 8.68 -9.14
CA ASP A 52 3.56 8.29 -10.43
C ASP A 52 3.05 6.93 -10.89
N ALA A 53 2.76 6.02 -9.96
CA ALA A 53 2.20 4.71 -10.31
C ALA A 53 0.80 4.87 -10.89
N PHE A 54 0.02 5.81 -10.38
CA PHE A 54 -1.31 6.07 -10.90
C PHE A 54 -1.26 6.77 -12.26
N ALA A 55 -0.15 7.40 -12.58
CA ALA A 55 -0.04 8.06 -13.87
C ALA A 55 -0.08 7.09 -15.03
N ALA A 56 0.20 5.81 -14.78
CA ALA A 56 0.11 4.78 -15.80
C ALA A 56 -1.33 4.32 -16.06
N ILE A 57 -2.27 4.77 -15.23
CA ILE A 57 -3.68 4.43 -15.39
C ILE A 57 -4.36 5.61 -16.08
N SER A 58 -5.18 5.33 -17.08
CA SER A 58 -5.86 6.43 -17.76
C SER A 58 -6.77 7.17 -16.79
N ALA A 59 -6.97 8.46 -17.05
CA ALA A 59 -7.84 9.26 -16.20
C ALA A 59 -9.25 8.69 -16.18
N GLN A 60 -9.71 8.18 -17.30
CA GLN A 60 -11.05 7.61 -17.40
C GLN A 60 -11.18 6.39 -16.47
N THR A 61 -10.18 5.52 -16.46
CA THR A 61 -10.18 4.35 -15.59
C THR A 61 -10.12 4.78 -14.13
N TYR A 62 -9.25 5.74 -13.81
CA TYR A 62 -9.08 6.20 -12.45
C TYR A 62 -10.38 6.78 -11.89
N TYR A 63 -10.99 7.72 -12.63
CA TYR A 63 -12.23 8.33 -12.15
C TYR A 63 -13.38 7.34 -12.16
N GLY A 64 -13.34 6.35 -13.05
CA GLY A 64 -14.33 5.30 -13.05
C GLY A 64 -14.30 4.49 -11.75
N LEU A 65 -13.09 4.26 -11.21
CA LEU A 65 -12.95 3.52 -9.96
C LEU A 65 -13.48 4.31 -8.77
N LEU A 66 -13.52 5.63 -8.87
CA LEU A 66 -14.01 6.45 -7.76
C LEU A 66 -15.52 6.57 -7.72
N ARG A 67 -16.21 6.06 -8.74
CA ARG A 67 -17.68 6.12 -8.76
C ARG A 67 -18.24 5.23 -7.66
N GLU A 68 -19.34 5.66 -7.10
CA GLU A 68 -19.95 4.95 -6.01
C GLU A 68 -20.38 3.54 -6.38
N ASP A 69 -20.82 3.33 -7.61
CA ASP A 69 -21.23 2.00 -8.05
C ASP A 69 -20.05 1.07 -8.31
N ASN A 70 -18.82 1.57 -8.26
CA ASN A 70 -17.62 0.75 -8.39
C ASN A 70 -16.86 0.59 -7.07
N LYS A 71 -17.49 0.96 -5.96
CA LYS A 71 -16.81 0.93 -4.66
C LYS A 71 -16.27 -0.46 -4.33
N ASP A 72 -17.03 -1.50 -4.61
CA ASP A 72 -16.58 -2.87 -4.30
C ASP A 72 -15.35 -3.23 -5.10
N LYS A 73 -15.29 -2.80 -6.36
CA LYS A 73 -14.12 -3.03 -7.19
C LYS A 73 -12.91 -2.28 -6.64
N LEU A 74 -13.11 -1.06 -6.20
CA LEU A 74 -12.03 -0.26 -5.63
C LEU A 74 -11.51 -0.89 -4.34
N VAL A 75 -12.40 -1.34 -3.47
CA VAL A 75 -12.01 -2.02 -2.23
C VAL A 75 -11.19 -3.25 -2.56
N ASN A 76 -11.57 -4.00 -3.58
CA ASN A 76 -10.86 -5.21 -3.96
C ASN A 76 -9.46 -4.89 -4.47
N ILE A 77 -9.33 -3.87 -5.29
CA ILE A 77 -8.02 -3.48 -5.82
C ILE A 77 -7.12 -3.00 -4.70
N LEU A 78 -7.62 -2.12 -3.83
CA LEU A 78 -6.80 -1.59 -2.75
C LEU A 78 -6.47 -2.67 -1.73
N GLY A 79 -7.37 -3.61 -1.51
CA GLY A 79 -7.11 -4.70 -0.59
C GLY A 79 -5.98 -5.59 -1.05
N ARG A 80 -5.69 -5.62 -2.34
CA ARG A 80 -4.56 -6.39 -2.86
C ARG A 80 -3.22 -5.79 -2.41
N HIS A 81 -3.22 -4.52 -2.04
CA HIS A 81 -2.01 -3.82 -1.61
C HIS A 81 -1.78 -3.90 -0.10
N VAL A 82 -2.69 -4.51 0.65
CA VAL A 82 -2.65 -4.47 2.11
C VAL A 82 -2.61 -5.88 2.67
N PHE A 83 -1.73 -6.09 3.66
CA PHE A 83 -1.60 -7.38 4.33
C PHE A 83 -1.79 -7.17 5.83
N SER A 84 -2.45 -8.11 6.52
CA SER A 84 -2.70 -8.00 7.95
C SER A 84 -1.56 -8.60 8.75
N LYS A 85 -0.35 -8.30 8.37
CA LYS A 85 0.82 -8.73 9.11
C LYS A 85 1.98 -7.80 8.76
N LYS A 86 3.02 -7.83 9.58
CA LYS A 86 4.19 -7.00 9.33
C LYS A 86 5.16 -7.76 8.43
N ILE A 87 5.44 -7.20 7.27
CA ILE A 87 6.36 -7.78 6.29
C ILE A 87 7.41 -6.74 5.95
N THR A 88 8.66 -7.02 6.28
CA THR A 88 9.76 -6.13 5.94
C THR A 88 10.60 -6.77 4.84
N SER A 89 11.48 -6.00 4.25
CA SER A 89 12.33 -6.54 3.17
C SER A 89 13.21 -7.67 3.67
N SER A 90 13.59 -7.66 4.94
CA SER A 90 14.43 -8.72 5.49
C SER A 90 13.66 -10.02 5.69
N ASP A 91 12.34 -9.98 5.67
CA ASP A 91 11.53 -11.19 5.77
C ASP A 91 11.46 -11.95 4.45
N ILE A 92 11.96 -11.35 3.37
CA ILE A 92 11.88 -11.94 2.04
C ILE A 92 13.26 -12.40 1.62
N ASP A 93 13.46 -13.72 1.57
CA ASP A 93 14.73 -14.28 1.13
C ASP A 93 14.80 -14.38 -0.37
N SER A 94 13.84 -14.99 -0.99
CA SER A 94 13.78 -15.10 -2.44
C SER A 94 12.39 -14.84 -2.96
N GLU A 95 11.43 -15.66 -2.58
CA GLU A 95 10.06 -15.50 -3.07
C GLU A 95 9.10 -16.03 -2.02
N ILE A 96 8.04 -15.28 -1.75
CA ILE A 96 6.96 -15.73 -0.86
C ILE A 96 5.64 -15.40 -1.50
N LYS A 97 4.61 -16.16 -1.14
CA LYS A 97 3.26 -15.91 -1.59
C LYS A 97 2.39 -15.73 -0.37
N LEU A 98 1.69 -14.61 -0.33
CA LEU A 98 0.87 -14.27 0.82
C LEU A 98 -0.50 -13.80 0.36
N LYS A 99 -1.49 -14.00 1.21
CA LYS A 99 -2.83 -13.50 0.91
C LYS A 99 -2.99 -12.09 1.40
N ALA A 100 -3.41 -11.21 0.51
CA ALA A 100 -3.75 -9.83 0.87
C ALA A 100 -5.11 -9.83 1.57
N ILE A 101 -5.51 -8.68 2.07
CA ILE A 101 -6.79 -8.62 2.81
C ILE A 101 -7.99 -8.85 1.91
N ASN A 102 -7.84 -8.72 0.60
CA ASN A 102 -8.92 -9.04 -0.32
C ASN A 102 -9.04 -10.55 -0.58
N GLY A 103 -8.17 -11.36 0.03
CA GLY A 103 -8.20 -12.82 -0.12
C GLY A 103 -7.39 -13.36 -1.27
N GLU A 104 -6.83 -12.50 -2.10
CA GLU A 104 -6.06 -12.96 -3.25
C GLU A 104 -4.61 -13.17 -2.89
N GLU A 105 -3.99 -14.15 -3.51
CA GLU A 105 -2.59 -14.44 -3.28
C GLU A 105 -1.73 -13.51 -4.11
N VAL A 106 -0.72 -12.95 -3.48
CA VAL A 106 0.21 -12.02 -4.14
C VAL A 106 1.62 -12.57 -3.96
N THR A 107 2.42 -12.49 -5.00
CA THR A 107 3.80 -12.95 -4.98
C THR A 107 4.73 -11.79 -4.67
N ILE A 108 5.56 -11.96 -3.64
CA ILE A 108 6.56 -10.99 -3.26
C ILE A 108 7.91 -11.66 -3.41
N LYS A 109 8.82 -11.06 -4.14
CA LYS A 109 10.13 -11.66 -4.36
C LYS A 109 11.23 -10.64 -4.25
N LYS A 110 12.44 -11.11 -4.03
CA LYS A 110 13.61 -10.25 -3.92
C LYS A 110 14.65 -10.75 -4.90
N VAL A 111 15.09 -9.87 -5.79
CA VAL A 111 16.10 -10.20 -6.80
C VAL A 111 17.15 -9.12 -6.75
N ASN A 112 18.38 -9.52 -6.48
CA ASN A 112 19.52 -8.58 -6.42
C ASN A 112 19.27 -7.44 -5.45
N GLY A 113 18.62 -7.76 -4.31
CA GLY A 113 18.35 -6.76 -3.27
C GLY A 113 17.12 -5.90 -3.51
N ILE A 114 16.45 -6.07 -4.65
CA ILE A 114 15.26 -5.28 -4.96
C ILE A 114 14.03 -6.13 -4.72
N VAL A 115 13.06 -5.58 -4.01
CA VAL A 115 11.83 -6.28 -3.72
C VAL A 115 10.79 -5.95 -4.79
N TYR A 116 10.10 -6.98 -5.25
CA TYR A 116 9.03 -6.82 -6.21
C TYR A 116 7.76 -7.44 -5.62
N ILE A 117 6.62 -6.77 -5.82
CA ILE A 117 5.35 -7.34 -5.47
C ILE A 117 4.57 -7.48 -6.78
N ASN A 118 4.32 -8.73 -7.19
CA ASN A 118 3.87 -9.06 -8.53
C ASN A 118 4.83 -8.38 -9.53
N GLU A 119 4.36 -7.46 -10.33
CA GLU A 119 5.19 -6.78 -11.32
C GLU A 119 5.67 -5.41 -10.85
N ALA A 120 5.27 -4.97 -9.69
CA ALA A 120 5.65 -3.65 -9.19
C ALA A 120 6.97 -3.72 -8.45
N GLU A 121 7.77 -2.69 -8.62
CA GLU A 121 9.05 -2.60 -7.92
C GLU A 121 8.88 -1.77 -6.66
N VAL A 122 9.45 -2.22 -5.54
CA VAL A 122 9.47 -1.44 -4.32
C VAL A 122 10.64 -0.45 -4.43
N VAL A 123 10.30 0.83 -4.48
CA VAL A 123 11.32 1.86 -4.64
C VAL A 123 11.82 2.40 -3.30
N THR A 124 11.02 2.30 -2.26
CA THR A 124 11.42 2.64 -0.89
C THR A 124 10.77 1.62 0.03
N ALA A 125 11.57 0.95 0.84
CA ALA A 125 11.08 -0.14 1.66
C ALA A 125 11.20 0.17 3.14
N ASP A 126 10.44 -0.57 3.94
CA ASP A 126 10.61 -0.62 5.40
C ASP A 126 10.39 0.71 6.10
N ILE A 127 9.36 1.44 5.69
CA ILE A 127 8.96 2.67 6.38
C ILE A 127 8.05 2.27 7.54
N GLU A 128 8.58 2.30 8.76
CA GLU A 128 7.81 1.85 9.91
C GLU A 128 6.90 2.94 10.44
N VAL A 129 5.70 2.54 10.82
CA VAL A 129 4.71 3.44 11.38
C VAL A 129 4.10 2.76 12.62
N SER A 130 3.26 3.48 13.35
CA SER A 130 2.78 2.98 14.63
C SER A 130 1.98 1.68 14.51
N ASN A 131 1.31 1.45 13.40
CA ASN A 131 0.48 0.26 13.25
C ASN A 131 0.91 -0.63 12.09
N GLY A 132 2.15 -0.50 11.62
CA GLY A 132 2.64 -1.38 10.58
C GLY A 132 3.86 -0.88 9.84
N VAL A 133 3.94 -1.23 8.56
CA VAL A 133 5.07 -0.84 7.73
C VAL A 133 4.54 -0.52 6.34
N ILE A 134 5.17 0.42 5.67
CA ILE A 134 4.79 0.85 4.34
C ILE A 134 5.97 0.65 3.39
N HIS A 135 5.69 0.14 2.21
CA HIS A 135 6.66 0.04 1.13
C HIS A 135 6.09 0.83 -0.05
N PHE A 136 6.89 1.70 -0.64
CA PHE A 136 6.45 2.51 -1.78
C PHE A 136 6.70 1.72 -3.05
N ILE A 137 5.68 1.62 -3.91
CA ILE A 137 5.80 0.89 -5.16
C ILE A 137 5.51 1.77 -6.36
N ASN A 138 6.03 1.37 -7.50
CA ASN A 138 5.96 2.18 -8.72
C ASN A 138 4.82 1.80 -9.67
N ARG A 139 3.97 0.85 -9.28
CA ARG A 139 2.81 0.45 -10.08
C ARG A 139 1.65 0.12 -9.18
N VAL A 140 0.44 0.34 -9.68
CA VAL A 140 -0.77 -0.10 -8.97
C VAL A 140 -0.95 -1.58 -9.27
N LEU A 141 -1.19 -2.39 -8.22
CA LEU A 141 -1.42 -3.80 -8.41
C LEU A 141 -2.84 -3.99 -8.88
N GLN A 142 -3.03 -4.23 -10.16
CA GLN A 142 -4.37 -4.42 -10.63
C GLN A 142 -4.44 -5.66 -11.39
N PRO A 143 -5.58 -6.33 -11.33
CA PRO A 143 -6.02 -7.03 -12.44
C PRO A 143 -6.63 -5.96 -13.24
N LEU A 144 -6.20 -5.83 -14.33
CA LEU A 144 -6.77 -4.96 -15.09
C LEU A 144 -7.86 -5.44 -15.69
N ASN A 145 -8.74 -5.09 -15.66
CA ASN A 145 -9.88 -5.37 -16.30
C ASN A 145 -10.81 -5.65 -15.58
#